data_5f9230b59910d6b7a8a8f3aef548fe9d
#
_entry.id   5f9230b59910d6b7a8a8f3aef548fe9d
#
_cell.length_a   1.000
_cell.length_b   1.000
_cell.length_c   1.000
_cell.angle_alpha   90.00
_cell.angle_beta   90.00
_cell.angle_gamma   90.00
#
_symmetry.space_group_name_H-M   'P 1'
#
loop_
_entity.id
_entity.type
_entity.pdbx_description
1 polymer ?
#
loop_
_entity_poly.entity_id
_entity_poly.type
_entity_poly.pdbx_seq_one_letter_code
_entity_poly.pdbx_strand_id
1 'polypeptide(L)'
;MLLGEMRRWGVAREMVDELLPNAARAIEWIEQFGDADGDGYVEYTRGTDRGLANQGWKDSWDGIRYADGRVAEAPIALCEVQAYTYGAYLATAHFAFEVGDTVTYDRFRAKATQLKAAFNRDFWLEEKGWFAVGLDADKRPIDSLTSNIGHCLWTGIVDEDKAQRVAEKLVSPAMFSGWGIRTLSKDSGGYNPISYHCGSVWPHDTAIVASGLARYGYDGAAQKLIFGLLDAAQAQGGRLPELFSGLDRGELTVPVGYPTSCSPQAWAAASPLLCLRTLLRLDPWIPYGKTWLSPNLPEGISYLKVAGIPLAGSRVTVEVGSDVPGGVVVTGLPKEIELIREPRRPSTAV
;
A
#
# COMPACT_ATOMS: atom_id res chain seq x y z
N MET A 1 -2.67 -6.69 -9.94
CA MET A 1 -2.14 -6.89 -8.57
C MET A 1 -2.96 -7.90 -7.76
N LEU A 2 -4.28 -7.71 -7.56
CA LEU A 2 -5.10 -8.61 -6.71
C LEU A 2 -5.00 -10.09 -7.13
N LEU A 3 -5.15 -10.40 -8.41
CA LEU A 3 -5.03 -11.79 -8.90
C LEU A 3 -3.64 -12.37 -8.65
N GLY A 4 -2.58 -11.56 -8.80
CA GLY A 4 -1.22 -11.97 -8.46
C GLY A 4 -1.06 -12.28 -6.97
N GLU A 5 -1.68 -11.47 -6.10
CA GLU A 5 -1.67 -11.74 -4.66
C GLU A 5 -2.43 -13.04 -4.32
N MET A 6 -3.63 -13.25 -4.87
CA MET A 6 -4.40 -14.49 -4.69
C MET A 6 -3.61 -15.72 -5.16
N ARG A 7 -2.92 -15.61 -6.30
CA ARG A 7 -2.02 -16.66 -6.81
C ARG A 7 -0.88 -16.99 -5.85
N ARG A 8 -0.24 -15.95 -5.31
CA ARG A 8 0.85 -16.10 -4.33
C ARG A 8 0.40 -16.84 -3.07
N TRP A 9 -0.84 -16.64 -2.62
CA TRP A 9 -1.43 -17.35 -1.47
C TRP A 9 -1.87 -18.78 -1.81
N GLY A 10 -1.94 -19.17 -3.08
CA GLY A 10 -2.46 -20.46 -3.51
C GLY A 10 -3.95 -20.63 -3.23
N VAL A 11 -4.72 -19.52 -3.28
CA VAL A 11 -6.17 -19.51 -3.03
C VAL A 11 -6.95 -19.25 -4.31
N ALA A 12 -8.15 -19.85 -4.43
CA ALA A 12 -9.10 -19.65 -5.52
C ALA A 12 -8.46 -19.74 -6.93
N ARG A 13 -7.62 -20.73 -7.16
CA ARG A 13 -6.82 -20.88 -8.38
C ARG A 13 -7.67 -20.82 -9.64
N GLU A 14 -8.76 -21.56 -9.70
CA GLU A 14 -9.67 -21.60 -10.85
C GLU A 14 -10.24 -20.22 -11.18
N MET A 15 -10.70 -19.48 -10.15
CA MET A 15 -11.21 -18.11 -10.33
C MET A 15 -10.11 -17.18 -10.85
N VAL A 16 -8.88 -17.30 -10.35
CA VAL A 16 -7.74 -16.52 -10.84
C VAL A 16 -7.52 -16.81 -12.32
N ASP A 17 -7.47 -18.10 -12.72
CA ASP A 17 -7.26 -18.52 -14.11
C ASP A 17 -8.38 -18.01 -15.04
N GLU A 18 -9.63 -18.06 -14.60
CA GLU A 18 -10.79 -17.51 -15.33
C GLU A 18 -10.68 -16.00 -15.56
N LEU A 19 -10.13 -15.27 -14.60
CA LEU A 19 -10.05 -13.80 -14.65
C LEU A 19 -8.76 -13.27 -15.31
N LEU A 20 -7.77 -14.11 -15.62
CA LEU A 20 -6.53 -13.67 -16.29
C LEU A 20 -6.79 -12.95 -17.63
N PRO A 21 -7.73 -13.36 -18.51
CA PRO A 21 -8.05 -12.62 -19.73
C PRO A 21 -8.57 -11.20 -19.44
N ASN A 22 -9.29 -10.99 -18.33
CA ASN A 22 -9.74 -9.65 -17.93
C ASN A 22 -8.56 -8.78 -17.47
N ALA A 23 -7.61 -9.37 -16.72
CA ALA A 23 -6.39 -8.68 -16.32
C ALA A 23 -5.53 -8.30 -17.54
N ALA A 24 -5.42 -9.19 -18.55
CA ALA A 24 -4.71 -8.90 -19.78
C ALA A 24 -5.31 -7.68 -20.50
N ARG A 25 -6.64 -7.64 -20.68
CA ARG A 25 -7.31 -6.47 -21.27
C ARG A 25 -7.10 -5.19 -20.47
N ALA A 26 -7.04 -5.27 -19.14
CA ALA A 26 -6.74 -4.10 -18.31
C ALA A 26 -5.30 -3.60 -18.52
N ILE A 27 -4.33 -4.51 -18.68
CA ILE A 27 -2.94 -4.16 -19.02
C ILE A 27 -2.87 -3.55 -20.43
N GLU A 28 -3.56 -4.13 -21.41
CA GLU A 28 -3.65 -3.57 -22.77
C GLU A 28 -4.22 -2.13 -22.75
N TRP A 29 -5.24 -1.90 -21.92
CA TRP A 29 -5.80 -0.55 -21.77
C TRP A 29 -4.77 0.44 -21.21
N ILE A 30 -3.99 0.03 -20.20
CA ILE A 30 -2.89 0.86 -19.64
C ILE A 30 -1.88 1.20 -20.74
N GLU A 31 -1.50 0.21 -21.58
CA GLU A 31 -0.52 0.40 -22.65
C GLU A 31 -1.03 1.27 -23.82
N GLN A 32 -2.33 1.24 -24.08
CA GLN A 32 -2.93 1.96 -25.23
C GLN A 32 -3.44 3.35 -24.87
N PHE A 33 -3.94 3.53 -23.63
CA PHE A 33 -4.69 4.73 -23.26
C PHE A 33 -4.22 5.36 -21.95
N GLY A 34 -3.42 4.65 -21.16
CA GLY A 34 -2.98 5.12 -19.84
C GLY A 34 -1.92 6.20 -19.91
N ASP A 35 -1.10 6.20 -20.96
CA ASP A 35 -0.02 7.14 -21.23
C ASP A 35 -0.41 7.94 -22.47
N ALA A 36 -1.02 9.12 -22.27
CA ALA A 36 -1.60 9.88 -23.36
C ALA A 36 -0.58 10.72 -24.14
N ASP A 37 0.52 11.11 -23.51
CA ASP A 37 1.57 11.95 -24.10
C ASP A 37 2.87 11.18 -24.43
N GLY A 38 2.94 9.89 -24.07
CA GLY A 38 4.06 9.00 -24.43
C GLY A 38 5.29 9.14 -23.54
N ASP A 39 5.15 9.68 -22.32
CA ASP A 39 6.26 9.85 -21.39
C ASP A 39 6.55 8.62 -20.50
N GLY A 40 5.69 7.60 -20.58
CA GLY A 40 5.81 6.34 -19.86
C GLY A 40 5.07 6.29 -18.53
N TYR A 41 4.31 7.36 -18.16
CA TYR A 41 3.50 7.40 -16.95
C TYR A 41 2.02 7.24 -17.26
N VAL A 42 1.33 6.55 -16.37
CA VAL A 42 -0.14 6.47 -16.42
C VAL A 42 -0.72 7.73 -15.81
N GLU A 43 -1.52 8.43 -16.60
CA GLU A 43 -2.14 9.67 -16.20
C GLU A 43 -3.65 9.64 -16.44
N TYR A 44 -4.36 10.56 -15.83
CA TYR A 44 -5.79 10.73 -16.04
C TYR A 44 -6.14 12.14 -16.41
N THR A 45 -7.17 12.26 -17.22
CA THR A 45 -7.89 13.51 -17.47
C THR A 45 -9.38 13.23 -17.55
N ARG A 46 -10.19 14.19 -17.14
CA ARG A 46 -11.64 14.07 -17.27
C ARG A 46 -12.05 14.36 -18.71
N GLY A 47 -12.65 13.37 -19.39
CA GLY A 47 -13.05 13.50 -20.80
C GLY A 47 -14.34 14.29 -21.02
N THR A 48 -15.10 14.59 -19.94
CA THR A 48 -16.39 15.33 -20.03
C THR A 48 -16.51 16.27 -18.82
N ASP A 49 -17.51 17.15 -18.83
CA ASP A 49 -17.86 18.01 -17.69
C ASP A 49 -18.52 17.24 -16.52
N ARG A 50 -18.82 15.96 -16.72
CA ARG A 50 -19.40 15.05 -15.74
C ARG A 50 -18.35 14.02 -15.30
N GLY A 51 -18.53 13.48 -14.09
CA GLY A 51 -17.64 12.49 -13.50
C GLY A 51 -16.60 13.10 -12.57
N LEU A 52 -15.69 12.25 -12.08
CA LEU A 52 -14.69 12.62 -11.08
C LEU A 52 -13.62 13.55 -11.66
N ALA A 53 -13.28 14.61 -10.94
CA ALA A 53 -12.18 15.50 -11.30
C ALA A 53 -10.82 14.81 -11.09
N ASN A 54 -10.68 14.05 -9.99
CA ASN A 54 -9.54 13.19 -9.72
C ASN A 54 -9.95 11.72 -9.86
N GLN A 55 -9.05 10.87 -10.40
CA GLN A 55 -9.33 9.46 -10.72
C GLN A 55 -8.30 8.52 -10.04
N GLY A 56 -7.66 8.97 -8.96
CA GLY A 56 -6.89 8.14 -8.04
C GLY A 56 -7.74 7.68 -6.84
N TRP A 57 -7.11 7.12 -5.81
CA TRP A 57 -7.83 6.72 -4.60
C TRP A 57 -8.40 7.93 -3.83
N LYS A 58 -7.76 9.11 -3.97
CA LYS A 58 -8.28 10.41 -3.52
C LYS A 58 -9.07 11.05 -4.67
N ASP A 59 -10.32 10.68 -4.78
CA ASP A 59 -11.18 11.05 -5.89
C ASP A 59 -11.99 12.35 -5.70
N SER A 60 -11.92 12.98 -4.51
CA SER A 60 -12.54 14.28 -4.29
C SER A 60 -11.91 15.36 -5.17
N TRP A 61 -12.69 16.32 -5.60
CA TRP A 61 -12.28 17.38 -6.54
C TRP A 61 -11.04 18.17 -6.05
N ASP A 62 -10.88 18.26 -4.73
CA ASP A 62 -9.82 18.99 -4.06
C ASP A 62 -8.71 18.10 -3.49
N GLY A 63 -8.74 16.79 -3.75
CA GLY A 63 -7.88 15.79 -3.13
C GLY A 63 -6.40 15.86 -3.50
N ILE A 64 -6.07 16.50 -4.63
CA ILE A 64 -4.70 16.61 -5.14
C ILE A 64 -4.29 18.08 -5.18
N ARG A 65 -3.30 18.43 -4.35
CA ARG A 65 -2.86 19.81 -4.13
C ARG A 65 -1.34 19.96 -4.13
N TYR A 66 -0.87 21.13 -4.50
CA TYR A 66 0.50 21.55 -4.24
C TYR A 66 0.70 21.90 -2.74
N ALA A 67 1.96 22.01 -2.30
CA ALA A 67 2.30 22.32 -0.91
C ALA A 67 1.74 23.71 -0.47
N ASP A 68 1.57 24.64 -1.39
CA ASP A 68 0.99 25.96 -1.14
C ASP A 68 -0.55 25.94 -1.00
N GLY A 69 -1.18 24.78 -1.25
CA GLY A 69 -2.63 24.59 -1.14
C GLY A 69 -3.41 24.77 -2.45
N ARG A 70 -2.78 25.19 -3.55
CA ARG A 70 -3.44 25.21 -4.87
C ARG A 70 -3.86 23.81 -5.28
N VAL A 71 -5.06 23.67 -5.84
CA VAL A 71 -5.52 22.42 -6.44
C VAL A 71 -4.76 22.18 -7.73
N ALA A 72 -4.29 20.94 -7.93
CA ALA A 72 -3.68 20.53 -9.18
C ALA A 72 -4.74 20.28 -10.25
N GLU A 73 -4.39 20.58 -11.50
CA GLU A 73 -5.27 20.40 -12.65
C GLU A 73 -4.79 19.24 -13.52
N ALA A 74 -5.72 18.39 -13.94
CA ALA A 74 -5.43 17.27 -14.84
C ALA A 74 -5.08 17.75 -16.28
N PRO A 75 -4.29 16.96 -17.04
CA PRO A 75 -3.85 15.59 -16.76
C PRO A 75 -2.86 15.50 -15.60
N ILE A 76 -2.98 14.43 -14.80
CA ILE A 76 -2.10 14.18 -13.65
C ILE A 76 -1.64 12.72 -13.65
N ALA A 77 -0.33 12.50 -13.54
CA ALA A 77 0.26 11.20 -13.28
C ALA A 77 0.50 11.05 -11.76
N LEU A 78 -0.37 10.32 -11.04
CA LEU A 78 -0.27 10.12 -9.59
C LEU A 78 0.83 9.11 -9.24
N CYS A 79 1.55 9.33 -8.14
CA CYS A 79 2.64 8.46 -7.70
C CYS A 79 2.18 7.04 -7.34
N GLU A 80 1.04 6.88 -6.65
CA GLU A 80 0.50 5.57 -6.33
C GLU A 80 -0.01 4.82 -7.55
N VAL A 81 -0.50 5.53 -8.59
CA VAL A 81 -0.91 4.89 -9.85
C VAL A 81 0.31 4.30 -10.57
N GLN A 82 1.45 5.01 -10.60
CA GLN A 82 2.70 4.45 -11.13
C GLN A 82 3.14 3.23 -10.32
N ALA A 83 3.03 3.32 -8.99
CA ALA A 83 3.37 2.21 -8.12
C ALA A 83 2.48 0.98 -8.34
N TYR A 84 1.18 1.17 -8.57
CA TYR A 84 0.25 0.07 -8.88
C TYR A 84 0.50 -0.51 -10.27
N THR A 85 0.84 0.34 -11.25
CA THR A 85 1.23 -0.10 -12.59
C THR A 85 2.50 -0.95 -12.54
N TYR A 86 3.52 -0.52 -11.78
CA TYR A 86 4.72 -1.31 -11.51
C TYR A 86 4.37 -2.70 -10.92
N GLY A 87 3.52 -2.73 -9.89
CA GLY A 87 3.08 -3.99 -9.29
C GLY A 87 2.24 -4.86 -10.23
N ALA A 88 1.46 -4.26 -11.13
CA ALA A 88 0.69 -4.98 -12.16
C ALA A 88 1.60 -5.60 -13.23
N TYR A 89 2.64 -4.89 -13.67
CA TYR A 89 3.65 -5.44 -14.58
C TYR A 89 4.40 -6.62 -13.97
N LEU A 90 4.80 -6.53 -12.69
CA LEU A 90 5.43 -7.65 -11.99
C LEU A 90 4.49 -8.86 -11.86
N ALA A 91 3.21 -8.64 -11.55
CA ALA A 91 2.23 -9.72 -11.49
C ALA A 91 2.01 -10.38 -12.87
N THR A 92 1.97 -9.59 -13.94
CA THR A 92 1.85 -10.10 -15.31
C THR A 92 3.06 -10.93 -15.71
N ALA A 93 4.27 -10.45 -15.38
CA ALA A 93 5.50 -11.22 -15.59
C ALA A 93 5.48 -12.54 -14.83
N HIS A 94 5.02 -12.53 -13.56
CA HIS A 94 4.90 -13.75 -12.78
C HIS A 94 3.96 -14.79 -13.43
N PHE A 95 2.77 -14.38 -13.89
CA PHE A 95 1.85 -15.28 -14.57
C PHE A 95 2.45 -15.85 -15.88
N ALA A 96 3.16 -15.02 -16.64
CA ALA A 96 3.85 -15.47 -17.85
C ALA A 96 4.93 -16.52 -17.54
N PHE A 97 5.71 -16.29 -16.46
CA PHE A 97 6.72 -17.23 -16.00
C PHE A 97 6.14 -18.60 -15.62
N GLU A 98 5.00 -18.65 -14.93
CA GLU A 98 4.32 -19.88 -14.52
C GLU A 98 3.94 -20.78 -15.71
N VAL A 99 3.64 -20.20 -16.86
CA VAL A 99 3.27 -20.93 -18.08
C VAL A 99 4.41 -21.08 -19.09
N GLY A 100 5.61 -20.61 -18.74
CA GLY A 100 6.81 -20.69 -19.60
C GLY A 100 6.84 -19.69 -20.74
N ASP A 101 6.01 -18.64 -20.72
CA ASP A 101 6.04 -17.54 -21.70
C ASP A 101 7.16 -16.55 -21.34
N THR A 102 8.38 -16.89 -21.78
CA THR A 102 9.57 -16.09 -21.50
C THR A 102 9.53 -14.72 -22.19
N VAL A 103 8.90 -14.61 -23.35
CA VAL A 103 8.80 -13.35 -24.11
C VAL A 103 7.96 -12.33 -23.33
N THR A 104 6.78 -12.74 -22.87
CA THR A 104 5.90 -11.88 -22.04
C THR A 104 6.56 -11.59 -20.69
N TYR A 105 7.21 -12.57 -20.08
CA TYR A 105 7.96 -12.38 -18.83
C TYR A 105 9.01 -11.28 -18.97
N ASP A 106 9.93 -11.40 -19.95
CA ASP A 106 11.03 -10.45 -20.15
C ASP A 106 10.50 -9.05 -20.46
N ARG A 107 9.46 -8.97 -21.31
CA ARG A 107 8.82 -7.70 -21.67
C ARG A 107 8.29 -6.95 -20.43
N PHE A 108 7.52 -7.61 -19.56
CA PHE A 108 6.93 -6.95 -18.41
C PHE A 108 7.93 -6.73 -17.27
N ARG A 109 8.95 -7.55 -17.15
CA ARG A 109 10.11 -7.28 -16.27
C ARG A 109 10.85 -6.02 -16.70
N ALA A 110 11.11 -5.87 -17.99
CA ALA A 110 11.74 -4.67 -18.54
C ALA A 110 10.90 -3.42 -18.29
N LYS A 111 9.58 -3.47 -18.56
CA LYS A 111 8.65 -2.36 -18.29
C LYS A 111 8.64 -1.97 -16.81
N ALA A 112 8.56 -2.92 -15.90
CA ALA A 112 8.63 -2.66 -14.48
C ALA A 112 9.94 -1.98 -14.07
N THR A 113 11.08 -2.45 -14.60
CA THR A 113 12.41 -1.88 -14.32
C THR A 113 12.51 -0.45 -14.84
N GLN A 114 12.05 -0.19 -16.06
CA GLN A 114 12.04 1.14 -16.66
C GLN A 114 11.16 2.12 -15.88
N LEU A 115 9.93 1.70 -15.54
CA LEU A 115 9.02 2.54 -14.76
C LEU A 115 9.59 2.85 -13.37
N LYS A 116 10.21 1.87 -12.69
CA LYS A 116 10.86 2.11 -11.40
C LYS A 116 11.99 3.12 -11.51
N ALA A 117 12.85 2.99 -12.51
CA ALA A 117 13.96 3.93 -12.71
C ALA A 117 13.47 5.35 -13.02
N ALA A 118 12.48 5.49 -13.90
CA ALA A 118 11.88 6.77 -14.25
C ALA A 118 11.18 7.41 -13.03
N PHE A 119 10.38 6.64 -12.31
CA PHE A 119 9.69 7.10 -11.10
C PHE A 119 10.66 7.66 -10.05
N ASN A 120 11.74 6.95 -9.73
CA ASN A 120 12.71 7.39 -8.74
C ASN A 120 13.53 8.61 -9.19
N ARG A 121 13.63 8.88 -10.48
CA ARG A 121 14.26 10.07 -11.05
C ARG A 121 13.33 11.27 -11.03
N ASP A 122 12.09 11.13 -11.52
CA ASP A 122 11.23 12.25 -11.88
C ASP A 122 10.27 12.68 -10.78
N PHE A 123 9.85 11.76 -9.90
CA PHE A 123 8.96 12.07 -8.78
C PHE A 123 9.72 12.45 -7.50
N TRP A 124 11.03 12.17 -7.43
CA TRP A 124 11.80 12.42 -6.22
C TRP A 124 12.13 13.90 -6.03
N LEU A 125 11.79 14.44 -4.85
CA LEU A 125 12.07 15.83 -4.45
C LEU A 125 13.25 15.84 -3.48
N GLU A 126 14.47 15.97 -4.02
CA GLU A 126 15.72 15.80 -3.26
C GLU A 126 15.79 16.72 -2.03
N GLU A 127 15.47 18.00 -2.18
CA GLU A 127 15.53 18.97 -1.08
C GLU A 127 14.48 18.69 0.00
N LYS A 128 13.31 18.13 -0.39
CA LYS A 128 12.20 17.83 0.51
C LYS A 128 12.33 16.47 1.19
N GLY A 129 12.91 15.49 0.51
CA GLY A 129 13.11 14.12 0.99
C GLY A 129 11.86 13.25 0.92
N TRP A 130 11.00 13.51 -0.08
CA TRP A 130 9.84 12.68 -0.41
C TRP A 130 9.52 12.71 -1.89
N PHE A 131 8.63 11.84 -2.34
CA PHE A 131 8.14 11.83 -3.72
C PHE A 131 6.97 12.80 -3.88
N ALA A 132 6.90 13.50 -5.01
CA ALA A 132 5.73 14.24 -5.42
C ALA A 132 4.49 13.35 -5.41
N VAL A 133 3.32 13.90 -5.05
CA VAL A 133 2.06 13.16 -5.11
C VAL A 133 1.66 12.86 -6.56
N GLY A 134 2.14 13.64 -7.49
CA GLY A 134 1.95 13.45 -8.93
C GLY A 134 2.79 14.43 -9.75
N LEU A 135 2.74 14.24 -11.08
CA LEU A 135 3.23 15.20 -12.06
C LEU A 135 2.02 15.83 -12.78
N ASP A 136 2.02 17.15 -12.95
CA ASP A 136 0.97 17.87 -13.67
C ASP A 136 1.14 17.77 -15.20
N ALA A 137 0.29 18.47 -15.95
CA ALA A 137 0.31 18.49 -17.41
C ALA A 137 1.66 18.94 -18.02
N ASP A 138 2.39 19.78 -17.32
CA ASP A 138 3.73 20.27 -17.73
C ASP A 138 4.86 19.42 -17.10
N LYS A 139 4.52 18.27 -16.50
CA LYS A 139 5.42 17.36 -15.76
C LYS A 139 6.10 18.03 -14.56
N ARG A 140 5.52 19.10 -14.03
CA ARG A 140 5.98 19.72 -12.79
C ARG A 140 5.52 18.90 -11.59
N PRO A 141 6.40 18.68 -10.60
CA PRO A 141 6.03 17.94 -9.40
C PRO A 141 4.93 18.64 -8.60
N ILE A 142 3.87 17.91 -8.25
CA ILE A 142 2.88 18.31 -7.28
C ILE A 142 3.44 17.97 -5.90
N ASP A 143 3.99 18.94 -5.22
CA ASP A 143 5.04 18.82 -4.22
C ASP A 143 4.57 18.69 -2.77
N SER A 144 3.27 18.49 -2.52
CA SER A 144 2.75 18.28 -1.17
C SER A 144 3.18 16.94 -0.57
N LEU A 145 3.38 16.92 0.76
CA LEU A 145 3.61 15.69 1.50
C LEU A 145 2.28 15.01 1.81
N THR A 146 2.10 13.80 1.30
CA THR A 146 0.84 13.03 1.38
C THR A 146 1.09 11.57 1.72
N SER A 147 0.07 10.87 2.20
CA SER A 147 0.14 9.42 2.47
C SER A 147 0.32 8.56 1.21
N ASN A 148 -0.01 9.07 0.02
CA ASN A 148 0.15 8.38 -1.27
C ASN A 148 1.55 7.76 -1.45
N ILE A 149 2.61 8.45 -0.96
CA ILE A 149 3.98 7.95 -1.07
C ILE A 149 4.22 6.64 -0.28
N GLY A 150 3.41 6.36 0.73
CA GLY A 150 3.45 5.08 1.46
C GLY A 150 2.96 3.91 0.62
N HIS A 151 2.04 4.13 -0.34
CA HIS A 151 1.63 3.13 -1.31
C HIS A 151 2.78 2.77 -2.26
N CYS A 152 3.68 3.72 -2.53
CA CYS A 152 4.90 3.47 -3.31
C CYS A 152 5.87 2.55 -2.56
N LEU A 153 6.00 2.68 -1.24
CA LEU A 153 6.73 1.71 -0.42
C LEU A 153 6.07 0.33 -0.46
N TRP A 154 4.74 0.27 -0.35
CA TRP A 154 4.01 -1.00 -0.34
C TRP A 154 4.23 -1.84 -1.59
N THR A 155 4.28 -1.23 -2.78
CA THR A 155 4.54 -1.94 -4.04
C THR A 155 6.02 -2.28 -4.24
N GLY A 156 6.95 -1.57 -3.61
CA GLY A 156 8.40 -1.73 -3.77
C GLY A 156 9.01 -0.96 -4.94
N ILE A 157 8.30 0.04 -5.48
CA ILE A 157 8.81 0.89 -6.56
C ILE A 157 9.90 1.87 -6.08
N VAL A 158 9.91 2.22 -4.80
CA VAL A 158 10.89 3.14 -4.20
C VAL A 158 12.27 2.48 -4.14
N ASP A 159 13.32 3.24 -4.44
CA ASP A 159 14.70 2.80 -4.25
C ASP A 159 15.07 2.80 -2.77
N GLU A 160 15.91 1.84 -2.35
CA GLU A 160 16.24 1.63 -0.93
C GLU A 160 16.92 2.85 -0.28
N ASP A 161 17.73 3.58 -1.04
CA ASP A 161 18.43 4.79 -0.57
C ASP A 161 17.48 5.95 -0.22
N LYS A 162 16.29 5.99 -0.82
CA LYS A 162 15.25 7.01 -0.57
C LYS A 162 14.26 6.61 0.53
N ALA A 163 14.12 5.30 0.75
CA ALA A 163 13.09 4.75 1.60
C ALA A 163 13.17 5.24 3.06
N GLN A 164 14.38 5.46 3.59
CA GLN A 164 14.56 5.96 4.95
C GLN A 164 13.95 7.37 5.12
N ARG A 165 14.28 8.29 4.22
CA ARG A 165 13.76 9.66 4.27
C ARG A 165 12.24 9.68 4.14
N VAL A 166 11.69 8.84 3.25
CA VAL A 166 10.23 8.67 3.11
C VAL A 166 9.60 8.15 4.39
N ALA A 167 10.19 7.13 5.02
CA ALA A 167 9.68 6.56 6.27
C ALA A 167 9.66 7.59 7.40
N GLU A 168 10.74 8.36 7.57
CA GLU A 168 10.83 9.43 8.58
C GLU A 168 9.74 10.49 8.38
N LYS A 169 9.46 10.88 7.13
CA LYS A 169 8.40 11.86 6.80
C LYS A 169 7.02 11.30 7.12
N LEU A 170 6.73 10.06 6.75
CA LEU A 170 5.42 9.44 6.97
C LEU A 170 5.04 9.30 8.44
N VAL A 171 6.00 9.11 9.36
CA VAL A 171 5.72 9.02 10.81
C VAL A 171 6.03 10.30 11.57
N SER A 172 6.32 11.40 10.87
CA SER A 172 6.53 12.72 11.47
C SER A 172 5.25 13.25 12.13
N PRO A 173 5.35 14.18 13.08
CA PRO A 173 4.16 14.83 13.68
C PRO A 173 3.26 15.55 12.67
N ALA A 174 3.80 15.93 11.51
CA ALA A 174 3.02 16.53 10.43
C ALA A 174 2.09 15.53 9.75
N MET A 175 2.49 14.24 9.67
CA MET A 175 1.73 13.19 9.00
C MET A 175 1.00 12.24 9.97
N PHE A 176 1.59 11.88 11.09
CA PHE A 176 0.98 10.97 12.06
C PHE A 176 0.18 11.72 13.11
N SER A 177 -1.13 11.48 13.14
CA SER A 177 -2.08 12.12 14.08
C SER A 177 -2.07 11.52 15.49
N GLY A 178 -1.38 10.38 15.70
CA GLY A 178 -1.48 9.55 16.89
C GLY A 178 -2.51 8.41 16.77
N TRP A 179 -3.43 8.51 15.80
CA TRP A 179 -4.44 7.47 15.48
C TRP A 179 -4.15 6.76 14.16
N GLY A 180 -3.54 7.47 13.21
CA GLY A 180 -3.19 7.00 11.88
C GLY A 180 -2.51 8.10 11.08
N ILE A 181 -2.21 7.80 9.82
CA ILE A 181 -1.55 8.74 8.93
C ILE A 181 -2.58 9.72 8.33
N ARG A 182 -2.23 11.00 8.28
CA ARG A 182 -3.03 12.01 7.58
C ARG A 182 -2.85 11.86 6.08
N THR A 183 -3.93 12.04 5.34
CA THR A 183 -3.92 12.05 3.87
C THR A 183 -3.08 13.20 3.30
N LEU A 184 -3.00 14.32 4.01
CA LEU A 184 -2.19 15.50 3.68
C LEU A 184 -1.51 16.01 4.95
N SER A 185 -0.24 16.40 4.83
CA SER A 185 0.54 17.00 5.93
C SER A 185 -0.15 18.24 6.50
N LYS A 186 -0.14 18.37 7.84
CA LYS A 186 -0.69 19.54 8.51
C LYS A 186 0.07 20.84 8.20
N ASP A 187 1.29 20.73 7.66
CA ASP A 187 2.09 21.87 7.25
C ASP A 187 1.78 22.35 5.82
N SER A 188 0.86 21.68 5.11
CA SER A 188 0.42 22.06 3.76
C SER A 188 -0.64 23.17 3.80
N GLY A 189 -0.60 24.08 2.84
CA GLY A 189 -1.55 25.18 2.72
C GLY A 189 -3.01 24.73 2.49
N GLY A 190 -3.23 23.52 2.02
CA GLY A 190 -4.57 22.93 1.82
C GLY A 190 -5.06 22.03 2.95
N TYR A 191 -4.31 21.93 4.06
CA TYR A 191 -4.65 21.03 5.16
C TYR A 191 -5.97 21.42 5.85
N ASN A 192 -6.84 20.41 6.00
CA ASN A 192 -8.04 20.51 6.79
C ASN A 192 -8.33 19.12 7.41
N PRO A 193 -8.20 18.95 8.74
CA PRO A 193 -8.33 17.65 9.40
C PRO A 193 -9.72 17.02 9.30
N ILE A 194 -10.73 17.81 8.92
CA ILE A 194 -12.11 17.36 8.72
C ILE A 194 -12.52 17.36 7.24
N SER A 195 -11.56 17.48 6.30
CA SER A 195 -11.84 17.28 4.87
C SER A 195 -11.84 15.79 4.51
N TYR A 196 -12.42 15.45 3.35
CA TYR A 196 -12.50 14.06 2.92
C TYR A 196 -11.12 13.47 2.60
N HIS A 197 -10.25 14.19 1.82
CA HIS A 197 -8.91 13.70 1.42
C HIS A 197 -7.74 14.66 1.72
N CYS A 198 -7.98 15.79 2.40
CA CYS A 198 -6.94 16.80 2.62
C CYS A 198 -6.54 16.94 4.10
N GLY A 199 -6.43 15.83 4.83
CA GLY A 199 -5.96 15.85 6.22
C GLY A 199 -6.63 14.85 7.15
N SER A 200 -7.70 14.20 6.74
CA SER A 200 -8.35 13.07 7.44
C SER A 200 -7.45 11.83 7.52
N VAL A 201 -7.85 10.88 8.35
CA VAL A 201 -7.20 9.56 8.49
C VAL A 201 -8.11 8.48 7.92
N TRP A 202 -7.56 7.67 7.01
CA TRP A 202 -8.23 6.53 6.40
C TRP A 202 -7.57 5.22 6.87
N PRO A 203 -8.33 4.30 7.45
CA PRO A 203 -7.77 3.04 7.95
C PRO A 203 -7.03 2.22 6.89
N HIS A 204 -7.60 2.09 5.67
CA HIS A 204 -6.96 1.32 4.60
C HIS A 204 -5.64 1.95 4.16
N ASP A 205 -5.60 3.26 3.98
CA ASP A 205 -4.42 4.04 3.62
C ASP A 205 -3.32 3.86 4.68
N THR A 206 -3.68 4.04 5.97
CA THR A 206 -2.75 3.83 7.09
C THR A 206 -2.20 2.39 7.13
N ALA A 207 -3.04 1.37 6.92
CA ALA A 207 -2.61 -0.03 6.90
C ALA A 207 -1.68 -0.35 5.72
N ILE A 208 -1.95 0.21 4.53
CA ILE A 208 -1.08 0.08 3.35
C ILE A 208 0.27 0.74 3.62
N VAL A 209 0.28 1.95 4.18
CA VAL A 209 1.52 2.65 4.57
C VAL A 209 2.32 1.83 5.59
N ALA A 210 1.68 1.29 6.62
CA ALA A 210 2.33 0.44 7.61
C ALA A 210 2.95 -0.81 6.96
N SER A 211 2.24 -1.46 6.05
CA SER A 211 2.75 -2.61 5.30
C SER A 211 3.94 -2.22 4.40
N GLY A 212 3.89 -1.05 3.77
CA GLY A 212 5.00 -0.50 3.00
C GLY A 212 6.25 -0.26 3.84
N LEU A 213 6.09 0.36 5.02
CA LEU A 213 7.19 0.60 5.97
C LEU A 213 7.85 -0.72 6.42
N ALA A 214 7.04 -1.72 6.80
CA ALA A 214 7.55 -3.02 7.20
C ALA A 214 8.28 -3.76 6.06
N ARG A 215 7.83 -3.60 4.81
CA ARG A 215 8.49 -4.17 3.63
C ARG A 215 9.95 -3.69 3.49
N TYR A 216 10.23 -2.45 3.88
CA TYR A 216 11.57 -1.85 3.86
C TYR A 216 12.32 -1.98 5.20
N GLY A 217 11.76 -2.72 6.18
CA GLY A 217 12.40 -2.99 7.47
C GLY A 217 12.19 -1.91 8.53
N TYR A 218 11.32 -0.92 8.28
CA TYR A 218 10.99 0.13 9.25
C TYR A 218 9.86 -0.30 10.19
N ASP A 219 10.08 -1.42 10.90
CA ASP A 219 9.06 -2.07 11.72
C ASP A 219 8.53 -1.21 12.85
N GLY A 220 9.40 -0.48 13.55
CA GLY A 220 8.95 0.44 14.62
C GLY A 220 8.00 1.51 14.10
N ALA A 221 8.24 2.03 12.89
CA ALA A 221 7.35 2.97 12.24
C ALA A 221 6.02 2.31 11.83
N ALA A 222 6.07 1.10 11.28
CA ALA A 222 4.88 0.32 10.94
C ALA A 222 4.03 0.02 12.18
N GLN A 223 4.65 -0.45 13.27
CA GLN A 223 3.99 -0.76 14.53
C GLN A 223 3.32 0.47 15.14
N LYS A 224 3.97 1.64 15.07
CA LYS A 224 3.39 2.91 15.52
C LYS A 224 2.06 3.22 14.82
N LEU A 225 1.99 3.03 13.50
CA LEU A 225 0.75 3.22 12.73
C LEU A 225 -0.31 2.16 13.06
N ILE A 226 0.10 0.89 13.19
CA ILE A 226 -0.79 -0.22 13.53
C ILE A 226 -1.45 0.01 14.89
N PHE A 227 -0.68 0.39 15.91
CA PHE A 227 -1.24 0.69 17.23
C PHE A 227 -2.19 1.87 17.21
N GLY A 228 -1.86 2.93 16.49
CA GLY A 228 -2.76 4.06 16.30
C GLY A 228 -4.14 3.62 15.77
N LEU A 229 -4.15 2.75 14.75
CA LEU A 229 -5.40 2.19 14.20
C LEU A 229 -6.13 1.27 15.18
N LEU A 230 -5.42 0.41 15.92
CA LEU A 230 -6.04 -0.47 16.90
C LEU A 230 -6.68 0.32 18.05
N ASP A 231 -6.00 1.35 18.53
CA ASP A 231 -6.55 2.26 19.55
C ASP A 231 -7.76 3.03 19.01
N ALA A 232 -7.71 3.48 17.75
CA ALA A 232 -8.84 4.12 17.10
C ALA A 232 -10.03 3.15 16.97
N ALA A 233 -9.78 1.89 16.59
CA ALA A 233 -10.81 0.86 16.53
C ALA A 233 -11.47 0.61 17.90
N GLN A 234 -10.66 0.50 18.96
CA GLN A 234 -11.15 0.33 20.33
C GLN A 234 -12.04 1.50 20.75
N ALA A 235 -11.61 2.74 20.50
CA ALA A 235 -12.37 3.94 20.82
C ALA A 235 -13.69 4.04 20.05
N GLN A 236 -13.80 3.35 18.91
CA GLN A 236 -14.98 3.32 18.03
C GLN A 236 -15.78 2.01 18.15
N GLY A 237 -15.71 1.32 19.28
CA GLY A 237 -16.49 0.11 19.56
C GLY A 237 -16.04 -1.12 18.75
N GLY A 238 -14.79 -1.19 18.34
CA GLY A 238 -14.18 -2.32 17.63
C GLY A 238 -14.37 -2.30 16.12
N ARG A 239 -14.97 -1.24 15.55
CA ARG A 239 -15.20 -1.13 14.11
C ARG A 239 -14.59 0.16 13.56
N LEU A 240 -13.62 0.02 12.68
CA LEU A 240 -13.08 1.16 11.94
C LEU A 240 -14.08 1.65 10.89
N PRO A 241 -14.38 2.96 10.85
CA PRO A 241 -15.19 3.56 9.80
C PRO A 241 -14.34 3.77 8.54
N GLU A 242 -14.95 4.23 7.45
CA GLU A 242 -14.27 4.60 6.23
C GLU A 242 -13.11 5.57 6.47
N LEU A 243 -13.38 6.64 7.22
CA LEU A 243 -12.40 7.65 7.64
C LEU A 243 -12.83 8.30 8.95
N PHE A 244 -11.90 8.99 9.58
CA PHE A 244 -12.14 9.89 10.70
C PHE A 244 -11.21 11.11 10.61
N SER A 245 -11.42 12.12 11.46
CA SER A 245 -10.67 13.36 11.38
C SER A 245 -9.16 13.16 11.64
N GLY A 246 -8.34 14.02 11.03
CA GLY A 246 -6.89 14.04 11.24
C GLY A 246 -6.42 14.89 12.42
N LEU A 247 -7.31 15.20 13.37
CA LEU A 247 -6.96 15.91 14.61
C LEU A 247 -5.97 15.12 15.46
N ASP A 248 -5.10 15.81 16.18
CA ASP A 248 -4.05 15.19 16.98
C ASP A 248 -4.62 14.45 18.21
N ARG A 249 -4.11 13.26 18.47
CA ARG A 249 -4.40 12.49 19.69
C ARG A 249 -3.99 13.23 20.97
N GLY A 250 -2.98 14.09 20.89
CA GLY A 250 -2.55 14.93 22.00
C GLY A 250 -3.59 16.00 22.41
N GLU A 251 -4.47 16.37 21.48
CA GLU A 251 -5.52 17.36 21.72
C GLU A 251 -6.85 16.69 22.12
N LEU A 252 -7.11 15.50 21.61
CA LEU A 252 -8.37 14.78 21.78
C LEU A 252 -8.14 13.33 22.19
N THR A 253 -8.79 12.89 23.24
CA THR A 253 -8.63 11.53 23.82
C THR A 253 -9.28 10.43 22.98
N VAL A 254 -10.12 10.79 22.01
CA VAL A 254 -10.81 9.87 21.10
C VAL A 254 -10.74 10.40 19.66
N PRO A 255 -10.69 9.54 18.65
CA PRO A 255 -10.75 9.98 17.26
C PRO A 255 -12.14 10.58 16.97
N VAL A 256 -12.16 11.72 16.29
CA VAL A 256 -13.41 12.41 15.92
C VAL A 256 -13.93 11.81 14.62
N GLY A 257 -15.18 11.32 14.64
CA GLY A 257 -15.82 10.75 13.46
C GLY A 257 -16.01 11.76 12.33
N TYR A 258 -15.91 11.30 11.09
CA TYR A 258 -16.30 12.09 9.93
C TYR A 258 -17.81 11.94 9.71
N PRO A 259 -18.58 13.04 9.55
CA PRO A 259 -20.06 13.00 9.65
C PRO A 259 -20.74 12.07 8.63
N THR A 260 -20.20 11.93 7.43
CA THR A 260 -20.78 11.12 6.34
C THR A 260 -19.96 9.85 6.05
N SER A 261 -19.07 9.47 6.98
CA SER A 261 -18.25 8.27 6.85
C SER A 261 -19.09 6.99 6.81
N CYS A 262 -18.84 6.14 5.82
CA CYS A 262 -19.50 4.83 5.74
C CYS A 262 -19.03 3.91 6.89
N SER A 263 -19.98 3.21 7.53
CA SER A 263 -19.70 2.19 8.54
C SER A 263 -20.84 1.15 8.54
N PRO A 264 -20.61 -0.10 8.11
CA PRO A 264 -19.30 -0.70 7.69
C PRO A 264 -18.81 -0.20 6.36
N GLN A 265 -17.47 -0.33 6.17
CA GLN A 265 -16.79 -0.06 4.91
C GLN A 265 -15.77 -1.19 4.66
N ALA A 266 -15.80 -1.80 3.48
CA ALA A 266 -15.06 -3.04 3.20
C ALA A 266 -13.54 -2.91 3.41
N TRP A 267 -12.90 -1.89 2.83
CA TRP A 267 -11.44 -1.72 2.99
C TRP A 267 -11.02 -1.29 4.40
N ALA A 268 -11.87 -0.55 5.13
CA ALA A 268 -11.64 -0.26 6.53
C ALA A 268 -11.71 -1.53 7.38
N ALA A 269 -12.69 -2.42 7.11
CA ALA A 269 -12.82 -3.72 7.77
C ALA A 269 -11.65 -4.68 7.45
N ALA A 270 -11.04 -4.57 6.27
CA ALA A 270 -9.88 -5.37 5.86
C ALA A 270 -8.56 -4.86 6.46
N SER A 271 -8.49 -3.60 6.90
CA SER A 271 -7.26 -2.98 7.41
C SER A 271 -6.62 -3.72 8.59
N PRO A 272 -7.36 -4.19 9.62
CA PRO A 272 -6.78 -4.99 10.71
C PRO A 272 -6.16 -6.32 10.23
N LEU A 273 -6.70 -6.93 9.17
CA LEU A 273 -6.13 -8.16 8.59
C LEU A 273 -4.77 -7.87 7.92
N LEU A 274 -4.64 -6.74 7.22
CA LEU A 274 -3.37 -6.31 6.67
C LEU A 274 -2.37 -5.95 7.79
N CYS A 275 -2.82 -5.33 8.88
CA CYS A 275 -1.99 -5.09 10.06
C CYS A 275 -1.46 -6.39 10.69
N LEU A 276 -2.31 -7.41 10.86
CA LEU A 276 -1.88 -8.74 11.35
C LEU A 276 -0.86 -9.38 10.42
N ARG A 277 -1.11 -9.37 9.11
CA ARG A 277 -0.17 -9.87 8.10
C ARG A 277 1.18 -9.16 8.21
N THR A 278 1.15 -7.84 8.41
CA THR A 278 2.35 -7.00 8.55
C THR A 278 3.15 -7.37 9.81
N LEU A 279 2.50 -7.55 10.96
CA LEU A 279 3.16 -7.99 12.20
C LEU A 279 3.76 -9.39 12.10
N LEU A 280 3.12 -10.29 11.36
CA LEU A 280 3.65 -11.62 11.07
C LEU A 280 4.76 -11.61 10.01
N ARG A 281 4.89 -10.53 9.25
CA ARG A 281 5.71 -10.48 8.01
C ARG A 281 5.47 -11.71 7.15
N LEU A 282 4.18 -12.07 7.00
CA LEU A 282 3.76 -13.22 6.21
C LEU A 282 3.71 -12.85 4.73
N ASP A 283 4.58 -13.46 3.95
CA ASP A 283 4.72 -13.21 2.52
C ASP A 283 4.74 -14.52 1.72
N PRO A 284 3.58 -15.04 1.30
CA PRO A 284 3.48 -16.30 0.59
C PRO A 284 3.95 -16.21 -0.86
N TRP A 285 4.59 -17.28 -1.32
CA TRP A 285 4.92 -17.56 -2.72
C TRP A 285 4.66 -19.03 -3.04
N ILE A 286 3.42 -19.43 -2.89
CA ILE A 286 2.98 -20.82 -2.99
C ILE A 286 3.28 -21.45 -4.36
N PRO A 287 3.17 -20.75 -5.51
CA PRO A 287 3.57 -21.33 -6.81
C PRO A 287 5.04 -21.79 -6.86
N TYR A 288 5.91 -21.22 -6.03
CA TYR A 288 7.31 -21.63 -5.90
C TYR A 288 7.60 -22.51 -4.69
N GLY A 289 6.56 -23.01 -4.03
CA GLY A 289 6.69 -23.86 -2.86
C GLY A 289 7.30 -23.15 -1.65
N LYS A 290 7.13 -21.83 -1.51
CA LYS A 290 7.78 -21.02 -0.46
C LYS A 290 6.81 -20.10 0.26
N THR A 291 7.10 -19.83 1.53
CA THR A 291 6.48 -18.76 2.31
C THR A 291 7.48 -18.16 3.30
N TRP A 292 7.55 -16.84 3.36
CA TRP A 292 8.33 -16.11 4.37
C TRP A 292 7.44 -15.81 5.56
N LEU A 293 7.98 -16.00 6.74
CA LEU A 293 7.33 -15.69 8.01
C LEU A 293 8.39 -15.30 9.03
N SER A 294 8.43 -14.04 9.39
CA SER A 294 9.39 -13.49 10.35
C SER A 294 8.70 -12.51 11.29
N PRO A 295 7.83 -13.00 12.20
CA PRO A 295 7.06 -12.15 13.08
C PRO A 295 7.92 -11.18 13.88
N ASN A 296 7.46 -9.95 14.00
CA ASN A 296 8.03 -8.94 14.85
C ASN A 296 6.90 -8.32 15.68
N LEU A 297 6.71 -8.85 16.90
CA LEU A 297 5.67 -8.36 17.80
C LEU A 297 6.12 -7.04 18.44
N PRO A 298 5.21 -6.06 18.52
CA PRO A 298 5.49 -4.82 19.21
C PRO A 298 5.65 -5.02 20.72
N GLU A 299 6.36 -4.09 21.35
CA GLU A 299 6.47 -4.05 22.81
C GLU A 299 5.07 -4.04 23.47
N GLY A 300 4.87 -4.85 24.51
CA GLY A 300 3.59 -5.01 25.19
C GLY A 300 2.69 -6.14 24.64
N ILE A 301 3.03 -6.76 23.51
CA ILE A 301 2.37 -7.98 23.01
C ILE A 301 3.33 -9.16 23.23
N SER A 302 3.13 -9.92 24.32
CA SER A 302 3.96 -11.07 24.65
C SER A 302 3.59 -12.35 23.90
N TYR A 303 2.36 -12.42 23.39
CA TYR A 303 1.84 -13.59 22.69
C TYR A 303 0.82 -13.19 21.61
N LEU A 304 0.91 -13.83 20.44
CA LEU A 304 -0.04 -13.70 19.35
C LEU A 304 -0.31 -15.08 18.74
N LYS A 305 -1.59 -15.44 18.62
CA LYS A 305 -2.03 -16.62 17.87
C LYS A 305 -3.00 -16.20 16.76
N VAL A 306 -2.66 -16.55 15.53
CA VAL A 306 -3.52 -16.35 14.36
C VAL A 306 -3.84 -17.70 13.77
N ALA A 307 -5.11 -18.09 13.85
CA ALA A 307 -5.59 -19.40 13.41
C ALA A 307 -6.45 -19.31 12.14
N GLY A 308 -6.42 -20.36 11.34
CA GLY A 308 -7.27 -20.47 10.16
C GLY A 308 -6.84 -19.65 8.95
N ILE A 309 -5.57 -19.24 8.86
CA ILE A 309 -5.01 -18.53 7.71
C ILE A 309 -5.13 -19.41 6.46
N PRO A 310 -5.88 -19.00 5.42
CA PRO A 310 -5.99 -19.76 4.18
C PRO A 310 -4.66 -19.65 3.41
N LEU A 311 -3.93 -20.75 3.28
CA LEU A 311 -2.62 -20.79 2.62
C LEU A 311 -2.41 -22.12 1.95
N ALA A 312 -2.07 -22.15 0.66
CA ALA A 312 -1.79 -23.37 -0.11
C ALA A 312 -2.92 -24.41 -0.01
N GLY A 313 -4.19 -23.99 -0.04
CA GLY A 313 -5.34 -24.89 0.10
C GLY A 313 -5.57 -25.43 1.52
N SER A 314 -4.75 -25.05 2.49
CA SER A 314 -4.83 -25.49 3.89
C SER A 314 -5.27 -24.36 4.82
N ARG A 315 -5.51 -24.71 6.10
CA ARG A 315 -5.74 -23.75 7.20
C ARG A 315 -4.53 -23.76 8.12
N VAL A 316 -3.74 -22.71 8.06
CA VAL A 316 -2.49 -22.56 8.80
C VAL A 316 -2.75 -21.78 10.10
N THR A 317 -2.10 -22.20 11.18
CA THR A 317 -2.07 -21.46 12.45
C THR A 317 -0.63 -21.06 12.75
N VAL A 318 -0.46 -19.80 13.13
CA VAL A 318 0.83 -19.24 13.58
C VAL A 318 0.69 -18.81 15.03
N GLU A 319 1.62 -19.25 15.88
CA GLU A 319 1.75 -18.84 17.28
C GLU A 319 3.13 -18.20 17.47
N VAL A 320 3.14 -17.04 18.09
CA VAL A 320 4.36 -16.24 18.33
C VAL A 320 4.39 -15.79 19.79
N GLY A 321 5.52 -15.89 20.45
CA GLY A 321 5.67 -15.40 21.83
C GLY A 321 6.90 -15.94 22.52
N SER A 322 7.25 -15.35 23.68
CA SER A 322 8.39 -15.78 24.51
C SER A 322 8.26 -17.22 25.01
N ASP A 323 7.02 -17.64 25.31
CA ASP A 323 6.73 -18.97 25.86
C ASP A 323 6.43 -20.02 24.77
N VAL A 324 6.48 -19.59 23.50
CA VAL A 324 6.30 -20.48 22.35
C VAL A 324 7.64 -21.15 21.99
N PRO A 325 7.69 -22.48 21.78
CA PRO A 325 8.91 -23.18 21.41
C PRO A 325 9.60 -22.55 20.19
N GLY A 326 10.86 -22.14 20.35
CA GLY A 326 11.61 -21.43 19.31
C GLY A 326 11.06 -20.06 18.94
N GLY A 327 10.20 -19.48 19.78
CA GLY A 327 9.60 -18.16 19.58
C GLY A 327 8.45 -18.12 18.55
N VAL A 328 8.39 -19.09 17.62
CA VAL A 328 7.37 -19.17 16.56
C VAL A 328 7.04 -20.61 16.23
N VAL A 329 5.77 -20.98 16.33
CA VAL A 329 5.24 -22.29 15.90
C VAL A 329 4.25 -22.09 14.76
N VAL A 330 4.38 -22.89 13.71
CA VAL A 330 3.48 -22.94 12.56
C VAL A 330 2.91 -24.34 12.44
N THR A 331 1.59 -24.47 12.39
CA THR A 331 0.88 -25.72 12.20
C THR A 331 -0.06 -25.64 11.01
N GLY A 332 -0.28 -26.78 10.33
CA GLY A 332 -1.16 -26.87 9.18
C GLY A 332 -0.54 -26.41 7.86
N LEU A 333 0.73 -25.97 7.84
CA LEU A 333 1.44 -25.68 6.60
C LEU A 333 1.73 -26.99 5.85
N PRO A 334 1.39 -27.14 4.55
CA PRO A 334 1.73 -28.30 3.76
C PRO A 334 3.24 -28.56 3.73
N LYS A 335 3.63 -29.86 3.75
CA LYS A 335 5.05 -30.26 3.85
C LYS A 335 5.90 -29.85 2.65
N GLU A 336 5.27 -29.68 1.50
CA GLU A 336 5.89 -29.24 0.25
C GLU A 336 6.21 -27.74 0.23
N ILE A 337 5.71 -26.97 1.21
CA ILE A 337 5.97 -25.53 1.31
C ILE A 337 7.12 -25.28 2.26
N GLU A 338 8.21 -24.74 1.73
CA GLU A 338 9.36 -24.27 2.51
C GLU A 338 8.99 -23.02 3.34
N LEU A 339 9.19 -23.11 4.66
CA LEU A 339 9.04 -21.99 5.59
C LEU A 339 10.36 -21.28 5.80
N ILE A 340 10.48 -20.04 5.29
CA ILE A 340 11.66 -19.19 5.41
C ILE A 340 11.44 -18.22 6.57
N ARG A 341 12.32 -18.30 7.59
CA ARG A 341 12.20 -17.56 8.86
C ARG A 341 13.00 -16.25 8.87
N GLU A 342 12.98 -15.54 7.78
CA GLU A 342 13.58 -14.22 7.63
C GLU A 342 12.63 -13.29 6.87
N PRO A 343 12.75 -11.95 7.02
CA PRO A 343 11.92 -11.04 6.26
C PRO A 343 12.28 -11.10 4.78
N ARG A 344 11.25 -11.14 3.92
CA ARG A 344 11.46 -10.98 2.49
C ARG A 344 11.79 -9.53 2.15
N ARG A 345 12.93 -9.30 1.51
CA ARG A 345 13.37 -7.95 1.12
C ARG A 345 12.76 -7.50 -0.20
N PRO A 346 12.61 -6.18 -0.47
CA PRO A 346 12.12 -5.65 -1.74
C PRO A 346 12.91 -6.12 -2.95
N SER A 347 14.22 -6.24 -2.82
CA SER A 347 15.15 -6.70 -3.88
C SER A 347 15.02 -8.19 -4.23
N THR A 348 14.34 -8.98 -3.40
CA THR A 348 14.08 -10.42 -3.68
C THR A 348 12.83 -10.64 -4.54
N ALA A 349 12.47 -9.70 -5.41
CA ALA A 349 11.46 -9.93 -6.42
C ALA A 349 11.93 -11.05 -7.36
N VAL A 350 11.16 -12.14 -7.43
CA VAL A 350 11.35 -13.21 -8.41
C VAL A 350 11.01 -12.69 -9.79
#